data_80c1e85412fdbbec706eef8f85aa4b90
#
_entry.id   80c1e85412fdbbec706eef8f85aa4b90
#
_cell.length_a   1.000
_cell.length_b   1.000
_cell.length_c   1.000
_cell.angle_alpha   90.00
_cell.angle_beta   90.00
_cell.angle_gamma   90.00
#
_symmetry.space_group_name_H-M   'P 1'
#
loop_
_entity.id
_entity.type
_entity.pdbx_description
1 polymer ?
#
loop_
_entity_poly.entity_id
_entity_poly.type
_entity_poly.pdbx_seq_one_letter_code
_entity_poly.pdbx_strand_id
1 'polypeptide(L)'
;IDRAGLVGADGPTHAGSFDITYLATLPNFIVMAASDEAELVKMINTSVEINDKPCAFRYPRGNGTGVQLPDISEKIQIGKAKVVREGKKIAILNFGARLNECLIAEENLRKKGVNASIVDARFAKPLDENLIWQLATNHEVIITIEEGSIGGFGAHVSNFLNDKNLLDSNLKFRSMILPDKFIDQDKHENMYNCLLYTSPSPRDKHR
;
A
#
# COMPACT_ATOMS: atom_id res chain seq x y z
N ILE A 1 -15.16 3.33 -1.32
CA ILE A 1 -14.99 3.39 0.15
C ILE A 1 -14.15 4.62 0.46
N ASP A 2 -14.76 5.59 1.12
CA ASP A 2 -14.07 6.77 1.66
C ASP A 2 -13.43 6.44 3.03
N ARG A 3 -12.66 7.37 3.56
CA ARG A 3 -11.99 7.25 4.86
C ARG A 3 -11.05 6.04 4.97
N ALA A 4 -10.35 5.72 3.88
CA ALA A 4 -9.31 4.71 3.92
C ALA A 4 -8.21 5.10 4.92
N GLY A 5 -7.76 4.15 5.74
CA GLY A 5 -6.72 4.39 6.73
C GLY A 5 -7.17 5.20 7.94
N LEU A 6 -6.27 6.03 8.45
CA LEU A 6 -6.53 6.91 9.58
C LEU A 6 -7.26 8.17 9.13
N VAL A 7 -8.19 8.65 9.93
CA VAL A 7 -9.18 9.67 9.53
C VAL A 7 -9.14 10.94 10.37
N GLY A 8 -8.05 11.15 11.08
CA GLY A 8 -7.85 12.38 11.85
C GLY A 8 -8.90 12.55 12.95
N ALA A 9 -9.62 13.68 12.90
CA ALA A 9 -10.62 14.03 13.92
C ALA A 9 -11.83 13.09 13.98
N ASP A 10 -12.11 12.29 12.92
CA ASP A 10 -13.24 11.35 12.91
C ASP A 10 -13.00 10.14 13.84
N GLY A 11 -11.75 9.85 14.16
CA GLY A 11 -11.35 8.85 15.15
C GLY A 11 -11.62 7.40 14.75
N PRO A 12 -11.55 6.48 15.73
CA PRO A 12 -11.57 5.04 15.47
C PRO A 12 -12.89 4.52 14.93
N THR A 13 -13.99 5.23 15.13
CA THR A 13 -15.34 4.84 14.66
C THR A 13 -15.50 4.96 13.13
N HIS A 14 -14.61 5.71 12.47
CA HIS A 14 -14.67 5.96 11.03
C HIS A 14 -13.42 5.49 10.28
N ALA A 15 -12.43 4.96 10.98
CA ALA A 15 -11.18 4.53 10.37
C ALA A 15 -11.38 3.35 9.40
N GLY A 16 -10.92 3.51 8.16
CA GLY A 16 -10.93 2.47 7.13
C GLY A 16 -9.66 1.62 7.19
N SER A 17 -9.46 0.89 8.29
CA SER A 17 -8.26 0.12 8.54
C SER A 17 -8.43 -1.39 8.30
N PHE A 18 -9.66 -1.88 8.11
CA PHE A 18 -9.98 -3.31 8.10
C PHE A 18 -10.56 -3.79 6.76
N ASP A 19 -10.97 -2.87 5.90
CA ASP A 19 -11.70 -3.15 4.65
C ASP A 19 -10.88 -3.98 3.64
N ILE A 20 -9.57 -3.78 3.56
CA ILE A 20 -8.70 -4.57 2.68
C ILE A 20 -8.82 -6.05 3.05
N THR A 21 -8.71 -6.37 4.35
CA THR A 21 -8.72 -7.73 4.86
C THR A 21 -10.02 -8.45 4.52
N TYR A 22 -11.18 -7.89 4.85
CA TYR A 22 -12.44 -8.60 4.61
C TYR A 22 -12.89 -8.58 3.14
N LEU A 23 -12.57 -7.54 2.36
CA LEU A 23 -12.90 -7.51 0.93
C LEU A 23 -12.02 -8.46 0.12
N ALA A 24 -10.73 -8.53 0.42
CA ALA A 24 -9.82 -9.36 -0.33
C ALA A 24 -10.01 -10.87 -0.08
N THR A 25 -10.72 -11.28 0.98
CA THR A 25 -11.11 -12.68 1.20
C THR A 25 -12.20 -13.15 0.24
N LEU A 26 -13.03 -12.24 -0.29
CA LEU A 26 -14.16 -12.59 -1.12
C LEU A 26 -13.71 -13.09 -2.51
N PRO A 27 -14.24 -14.22 -3.02
CA PRO A 27 -13.88 -14.72 -4.33
C PRO A 27 -14.17 -13.72 -5.45
N ASN A 28 -13.28 -13.63 -6.43
CA ASN A 28 -13.39 -12.77 -7.62
C ASN A 28 -13.49 -11.27 -7.35
N PHE A 29 -13.36 -10.82 -6.11
CA PHE A 29 -13.41 -9.40 -5.78
C PHE A 29 -12.15 -8.68 -6.27
N ILE A 30 -12.31 -7.47 -6.82
CA ILE A 30 -11.21 -6.58 -7.19
C ILE A 30 -11.10 -5.50 -6.11
N VAL A 31 -9.91 -5.36 -5.50
CA VAL A 31 -9.66 -4.41 -4.41
C VAL A 31 -8.53 -3.46 -4.80
N MET A 32 -8.86 -2.18 -4.90
CA MET A 32 -7.97 -1.10 -5.33
C MET A 32 -7.77 -0.06 -4.23
N ALA A 33 -6.62 0.62 -4.23
CA ALA A 33 -6.39 1.79 -3.38
C ALA A 33 -5.65 2.87 -4.15
N ALA A 34 -6.22 4.06 -4.19
CA ALA A 34 -5.64 5.20 -4.89
C ALA A 34 -4.49 5.81 -4.07
N SER A 35 -3.38 6.07 -4.74
CA SER A 35 -2.23 6.77 -4.16
C SER A 35 -2.40 8.29 -4.15
N ASP A 36 -3.16 8.81 -5.09
CA ASP A 36 -3.50 10.22 -5.27
C ASP A 36 -4.84 10.39 -6.01
N GLU A 37 -5.27 11.62 -6.21
CA GLU A 37 -6.52 11.94 -6.90
C GLU A 37 -6.50 11.57 -8.39
N ALA A 38 -5.35 11.57 -9.04
CA ALA A 38 -5.23 11.17 -10.45
C ALA A 38 -5.45 9.65 -10.60
N GLU A 39 -4.85 8.85 -9.72
CA GLU A 39 -5.10 7.41 -9.68
C GLU A 39 -6.55 7.09 -9.29
N LEU A 40 -7.17 7.89 -8.40
CA LEU A 40 -8.59 7.74 -8.04
C LEU A 40 -9.49 7.92 -9.26
N VAL A 41 -9.29 8.96 -10.08
CA VAL A 41 -10.05 9.15 -11.33
C VAL A 41 -9.92 7.94 -12.25
N LYS A 42 -8.71 7.43 -12.45
CA LYS A 42 -8.48 6.25 -13.29
C LYS A 42 -9.14 4.99 -12.74
N MET A 43 -9.14 4.81 -11.42
CA MET A 43 -9.80 3.68 -10.76
C MET A 43 -11.33 3.75 -10.91
N ILE A 44 -11.92 4.95 -10.79
CA ILE A 44 -13.36 5.15 -11.04
C ILE A 44 -13.69 4.79 -12.48
N ASN A 45 -12.94 5.33 -13.45
CA ASN A 45 -13.17 5.04 -14.86
C ASN A 45 -13.02 3.55 -15.19
N THR A 46 -12.05 2.89 -14.55
CA THR A 46 -11.87 1.43 -14.70
C THR A 46 -13.02 0.67 -14.09
N SER A 47 -13.49 1.06 -12.90
CA SER A 47 -14.55 0.33 -12.16
C SER A 47 -15.89 0.34 -12.89
N VAL A 48 -16.20 1.40 -13.63
CA VAL A 48 -17.43 1.51 -14.42
C VAL A 48 -17.51 0.46 -15.54
N GLU A 49 -16.38 -0.05 -16.01
CA GLU A 49 -16.34 -1.07 -17.07
C GLU A 49 -16.31 -2.51 -16.54
N ILE A 50 -16.16 -2.70 -15.25
CA ILE A 50 -16.18 -4.03 -14.63
C ILE A 50 -17.63 -4.46 -14.45
N ASN A 51 -18.11 -5.36 -15.34
CA ASN A 51 -19.50 -5.83 -15.34
C ASN A 51 -19.68 -7.27 -14.85
N ASP A 52 -18.59 -8.00 -14.67
CA ASP A 52 -18.60 -9.44 -14.38
C ASP A 52 -18.12 -9.79 -12.96
N LYS A 53 -17.62 -8.80 -12.21
CA LYS A 53 -17.01 -9.00 -10.88
C LYS A 53 -17.32 -7.84 -9.95
N PRO A 54 -17.47 -8.10 -8.66
CA PRO A 54 -17.50 -7.02 -7.67
C PRO A 54 -16.13 -6.32 -7.58
N CYS A 55 -16.15 -5.02 -7.44
CA CYS A 55 -14.93 -4.23 -7.23
C CYS A 55 -15.13 -3.17 -6.15
N ALA A 56 -14.05 -2.85 -5.47
CA ALA A 56 -13.98 -1.74 -4.54
C ALA A 56 -12.70 -0.95 -4.77
N PHE A 57 -12.79 0.36 -4.73
CA PHE A 57 -11.65 1.25 -4.60
C PHE A 57 -11.78 2.08 -3.34
N ARG A 58 -10.67 2.31 -2.68
CA ARG A 58 -10.61 3.05 -1.42
C ARG A 58 -9.75 4.30 -1.56
N TYR A 59 -10.12 5.35 -0.85
CA TYR A 59 -9.42 6.63 -0.84
C TYR A 59 -9.51 7.30 0.55
N PRO A 60 -8.51 8.11 0.94
CA PRO A 60 -8.45 8.69 2.27
C PRO A 60 -9.44 9.85 2.46
N ARG A 61 -9.66 10.22 3.72
CA ARG A 61 -10.24 11.50 4.10
C ARG A 61 -9.15 12.57 4.08
N GLY A 62 -9.32 13.62 3.31
CA GLY A 62 -8.37 14.73 3.23
C GLY A 62 -8.46 15.48 1.90
N ASN A 63 -7.54 16.39 1.70
CA ASN A 63 -7.38 17.10 0.45
C ASN A 63 -6.54 16.26 -0.52
N GLY A 64 -6.73 16.47 -1.81
CA GLY A 64 -5.84 15.93 -2.83
C GLY A 64 -4.42 16.50 -2.70
N THR A 65 -3.48 15.85 -3.34
CA THR A 65 -2.06 16.23 -3.33
C THR A 65 -1.75 17.36 -4.33
N GLY A 66 -2.70 17.71 -5.18
CA GLY A 66 -2.57 18.75 -6.21
C GLY A 66 -1.92 18.25 -7.49
N VAL A 67 -1.90 16.94 -7.73
CA VAL A 67 -1.39 16.39 -9.00
C VAL A 67 -2.34 16.73 -10.16
N GLN A 68 -1.79 16.83 -11.36
CA GLN A 68 -2.59 17.03 -12.55
C GLN A 68 -3.55 15.84 -12.75
N LEU A 69 -4.83 16.16 -12.88
CA LEU A 69 -5.83 15.12 -13.16
C LEU A 69 -5.65 14.58 -14.59
N PRO A 70 -5.86 13.27 -14.78
CA PRO A 70 -5.81 12.64 -16.09
C PRO A 70 -7.02 13.00 -16.93
N ASP A 71 -6.97 12.64 -18.22
CA ASP A 71 -8.16 12.64 -19.06
C ASP A 71 -9.23 11.72 -18.47
N ILE A 72 -10.50 12.10 -18.57
CA ILE A 72 -11.64 11.35 -18.05
C ILE A 72 -11.76 9.94 -18.68
N SER A 73 -11.13 9.70 -19.82
CA SER A 73 -11.10 8.41 -20.49
C SER A 73 -9.97 7.47 -19.99
N GLU A 74 -9.00 8.01 -19.24
CA GLU A 74 -7.86 7.21 -18.77
C GLU A 74 -8.28 6.15 -17.76
N LYS A 75 -7.76 4.94 -17.94
CA LYS A 75 -8.03 3.76 -17.14
C LYS A 75 -6.74 3.08 -16.74
N ILE A 76 -6.85 2.17 -15.78
CA ILE A 76 -5.75 1.30 -15.37
C ILE A 76 -6.04 -0.15 -15.77
N GLN A 77 -5.01 -0.86 -16.14
CA GLN A 77 -5.12 -2.31 -16.38
C GLN A 77 -5.29 -3.02 -15.04
N ILE A 78 -6.34 -3.85 -14.93
CA ILE A 78 -6.64 -4.61 -13.71
C ILE A 78 -5.44 -5.51 -13.34
N GLY A 79 -5.04 -5.47 -12.08
CA GLY A 79 -3.93 -6.25 -11.54
C GLY A 79 -2.56 -5.76 -12.00
N LYS A 80 -2.44 -4.50 -12.46
CA LYS A 80 -1.15 -3.91 -12.83
C LYS A 80 -0.75 -2.77 -11.91
N ALA A 81 0.39 -2.96 -11.29
CA ALA A 81 1.07 -1.95 -10.51
C ALA A 81 1.83 -0.96 -11.42
N LYS A 82 2.27 0.15 -10.83
CA LYS A 82 3.07 1.18 -11.51
C LYS A 82 4.42 1.34 -10.81
N VAL A 83 5.50 1.09 -11.54
CA VAL A 83 6.83 1.45 -11.06
C VAL A 83 6.97 2.96 -11.17
N VAL A 84 7.14 3.61 -10.02
CA VAL A 84 7.27 5.08 -9.91
C VAL A 84 8.73 5.50 -9.94
N ARG A 85 9.59 4.71 -9.30
CA ARG A 85 11.05 4.85 -9.35
C ARG A 85 11.70 3.47 -9.43
N GLU A 86 12.73 3.37 -10.25
CA GLU A 86 13.58 2.18 -10.29
C GLU A 86 14.78 2.34 -9.34
N GLY A 87 15.12 1.26 -8.69
CA GLY A 87 16.23 1.20 -7.74
C GLY A 87 16.86 -0.19 -7.72
N LYS A 88 17.70 -0.40 -6.72
CA LYS A 88 18.40 -1.67 -6.49
C LYS A 88 18.30 -2.01 -5.00
N LYS A 89 18.45 -3.27 -4.64
CA LYS A 89 18.48 -3.79 -3.26
C LYS A 89 17.15 -3.74 -2.51
N ILE A 90 16.44 -2.61 -2.50
CA ILE A 90 15.21 -2.44 -1.73
C ILE A 90 14.08 -2.12 -2.70
N ALA A 91 12.95 -2.82 -2.59
CA ALA A 91 11.70 -2.48 -3.26
C ALA A 91 10.65 -2.11 -2.19
N ILE A 92 10.03 -0.95 -2.35
CA ILE A 92 8.93 -0.48 -1.51
C ILE A 92 7.66 -0.52 -2.34
N LEU A 93 6.73 -1.38 -1.96
CA LEU A 93 5.41 -1.53 -2.57
C LEU A 93 4.40 -0.78 -1.70
N ASN A 94 3.97 0.36 -2.19
CA ASN A 94 2.95 1.16 -1.55
C ASN A 94 1.56 0.76 -2.02
N PHE A 95 0.61 0.59 -1.11
CA PHE A 95 -0.79 0.38 -1.41
C PHE A 95 -1.65 1.48 -0.79
N GLY A 96 -2.07 2.45 -1.60
CA GLY A 96 -2.88 3.60 -1.19
C GLY A 96 -2.09 4.88 -0.95
N ALA A 97 -2.54 5.71 -0.03
CA ALA A 97 -2.20 7.13 0.06
C ALA A 97 -0.79 7.46 0.63
N ARG A 98 0.03 6.45 0.96
CA ARG A 98 1.39 6.70 1.52
C ARG A 98 2.50 6.79 0.47
N LEU A 99 2.15 6.96 -0.81
CA LEU A 99 3.14 7.01 -1.90
C LEU A 99 4.10 8.19 -1.75
N ASN A 100 3.61 9.36 -1.35
CA ASN A 100 4.47 10.54 -1.19
C ASN A 100 5.52 10.34 -0.09
N GLU A 101 5.14 9.74 1.04
CA GLU A 101 6.07 9.41 2.12
C GLU A 101 7.09 8.35 1.70
N CYS A 102 6.69 7.41 0.84
CA CYS A 102 7.63 6.45 0.24
C CYS A 102 8.66 7.15 -0.65
N LEU A 103 8.25 8.15 -1.44
CA LEU A 103 9.15 8.94 -2.27
C LEU A 103 10.12 9.78 -1.45
N ILE A 104 9.64 10.40 -0.37
CA ILE A 104 10.50 11.15 0.58
C ILE A 104 11.49 10.21 1.26
N ALA A 105 11.04 9.03 1.66
CA ALA A 105 11.92 8.02 2.27
C ALA A 105 13.00 7.55 1.28
N GLU A 106 12.65 7.32 0.01
CA GLU A 106 13.61 6.97 -1.04
C GLU A 106 14.65 8.07 -1.23
N GLU A 107 14.27 9.33 -1.28
CA GLU A 107 15.20 10.46 -1.38
C GLU A 107 16.20 10.51 -0.21
N ASN A 108 15.72 10.22 0.99
CA ASN A 108 16.60 10.15 2.17
C ASN A 108 17.53 8.94 2.15
N LEU A 109 17.07 7.79 1.64
CA LEU A 109 17.91 6.60 1.42
C LEU A 109 18.96 6.87 0.36
N ARG A 110 18.59 7.52 -0.74
CA ARG A 110 19.50 7.87 -1.85
C ARG A 110 20.63 8.79 -1.40
N LYS A 111 20.37 9.76 -0.50
CA LYS A 111 21.40 10.59 0.12
C LYS A 111 22.41 9.76 0.93
N LYS A 112 22.02 8.57 1.38
CA LYS A 112 22.88 7.60 2.10
C LYS A 112 23.48 6.53 1.17
N GLY A 113 23.35 6.70 -0.15
CA GLY A 113 23.88 5.75 -1.15
C GLY A 113 23.02 4.52 -1.39
N VAL A 114 21.76 4.52 -0.92
CA VAL A 114 20.82 3.41 -1.12
C VAL A 114 19.71 3.85 -2.06
N ASN A 115 19.62 3.22 -3.24
CA ASN A 115 18.56 3.46 -4.21
C ASN A 115 17.48 2.39 -4.04
N ALA A 116 16.27 2.79 -3.72
CA ALA A 116 15.13 1.89 -3.60
C ALA A 116 14.20 2.00 -4.82
N SER A 117 13.62 0.88 -5.24
CA SER A 117 12.47 0.91 -6.16
C SER A 117 11.22 1.31 -5.40
N ILE A 118 10.43 2.22 -5.98
CA ILE A 118 9.13 2.62 -5.44
C ILE A 118 8.06 2.19 -6.42
N VAL A 119 7.09 1.42 -5.91
CA VAL A 119 5.98 0.87 -6.69
C VAL A 119 4.67 1.31 -6.05
N ASP A 120 3.78 1.88 -6.85
CA ASP A 120 2.37 1.99 -6.52
C ASP A 120 1.68 0.68 -6.90
N ALA A 121 1.31 -0.10 -5.91
CA ALA A 121 0.73 -1.42 -6.09
C ALA A 121 -0.68 -1.38 -6.71
N ARG A 122 -1.44 -0.30 -6.50
CA ARG A 122 -2.80 -0.08 -7.00
C ARG A 122 -3.83 -1.13 -6.59
N PHE A 123 -3.45 -2.41 -6.61
CA PHE A 123 -4.32 -3.57 -6.37
C PHE A 123 -3.81 -4.43 -5.22
N ALA A 124 -4.67 -4.69 -4.24
CA ALA A 124 -4.46 -5.78 -3.30
C ALA A 124 -4.97 -7.10 -3.88
N LYS A 125 -5.96 -7.02 -4.78
CA LYS A 125 -6.52 -8.18 -5.50
C LYS A 125 -7.08 -7.74 -6.86
N PRO A 126 -6.65 -8.38 -7.98
CA PRO A 126 -5.53 -9.30 -8.04
C PRO A 126 -4.18 -8.58 -7.86
N LEU A 127 -3.19 -9.26 -7.35
CA LEU A 127 -1.81 -8.75 -7.29
C LEU A 127 -1.19 -8.69 -8.69
N ASP A 128 -0.24 -7.79 -8.92
CA ASP A 128 0.69 -7.88 -10.06
C ASP A 128 1.78 -8.90 -9.74
N GLU A 129 1.42 -10.18 -9.84
CA GLU A 129 2.30 -11.30 -9.51
C GLU A 129 3.62 -11.27 -10.29
N ASN A 130 3.56 -10.87 -11.57
CA ASN A 130 4.75 -10.78 -12.41
C ASN A 130 5.74 -9.74 -11.91
N LEU A 131 5.24 -8.55 -11.58
CA LEU A 131 6.10 -7.50 -11.04
C LEU A 131 6.65 -7.88 -9.67
N ILE A 132 5.82 -8.42 -8.77
CA ILE A 132 6.26 -8.85 -7.44
C ILE A 132 7.33 -9.94 -7.55
N TRP A 133 7.18 -10.90 -8.48
CA TRP A 133 8.18 -11.93 -8.76
C TRP A 133 9.50 -11.32 -9.22
N GLN A 134 9.45 -10.38 -10.18
CA GLN A 134 10.64 -9.66 -10.65
C GLN A 134 11.35 -8.89 -9.54
N LEU A 135 10.58 -8.20 -8.69
CA LEU A 135 11.14 -7.48 -7.54
C LEU A 135 11.78 -8.44 -6.54
N ALA A 136 11.15 -9.57 -6.26
CA ALA A 136 11.68 -10.57 -5.33
C ALA A 136 12.98 -11.21 -5.82
N THR A 137 13.16 -11.37 -7.13
CA THR A 137 14.37 -11.95 -7.72
C THR A 137 15.50 -10.95 -7.90
N ASN A 138 15.18 -9.64 -7.99
CA ASN A 138 16.16 -8.60 -8.29
C ASN A 138 16.52 -7.71 -7.09
N HIS A 139 15.85 -7.87 -5.93
CA HIS A 139 16.08 -7.07 -4.74
C HIS A 139 16.40 -7.96 -3.53
N GLU A 140 17.12 -7.41 -2.56
CA GLU A 140 17.45 -8.08 -1.30
C GLU A 140 16.34 -7.93 -0.26
N VAL A 141 15.54 -6.87 -0.39
CA VAL A 141 14.48 -6.52 0.57
C VAL A 141 13.23 -6.07 -0.16
N ILE A 142 12.08 -6.62 0.22
CA ILE A 142 10.76 -6.09 -0.14
C ILE A 142 10.08 -5.56 1.12
N ILE A 143 9.56 -4.34 1.02
CA ILE A 143 8.76 -3.70 2.06
C ILE A 143 7.40 -3.37 1.47
N THR A 144 6.31 -3.83 2.09
CA THR A 144 4.97 -3.36 1.75
C THR A 144 4.50 -2.32 2.74
N ILE A 145 3.80 -1.30 2.26
CA ILE A 145 3.24 -0.22 3.08
C ILE A 145 1.77 -0.06 2.76
N GLU A 146 0.94 -0.11 3.78
CA GLU A 146 -0.51 0.08 3.68
C GLU A 146 -1.07 0.74 4.94
N GLU A 147 -2.19 1.43 4.80
CA GLU A 147 -3.01 1.90 5.92
C GLU A 147 -4.13 0.88 6.20
N GLY A 148 -3.72 -0.34 6.49
CA GLY A 148 -4.56 -1.49 6.74
C GLY A 148 -4.09 -2.28 7.96
N SER A 149 -4.96 -3.13 8.47
CA SER A 149 -4.68 -4.06 9.56
C SER A 149 -3.92 -5.29 9.06
N ILE A 150 -3.55 -6.17 9.99
CA ILE A 150 -3.03 -7.51 9.67
C ILE A 150 -4.01 -8.26 8.77
N GLY A 151 -3.50 -9.00 7.78
CA GLY A 151 -4.31 -9.71 6.79
C GLY A 151 -4.62 -8.89 5.52
N GLY A 152 -4.15 -7.64 5.42
CA GLY A 152 -4.31 -6.78 4.26
C GLY A 152 -3.35 -7.08 3.10
N PHE A 153 -2.98 -6.03 2.36
CA PHE A 153 -2.14 -6.12 1.16
C PHE A 153 -0.80 -6.84 1.42
N GLY A 154 -0.11 -6.48 2.50
CA GLY A 154 1.16 -7.10 2.85
C GLY A 154 1.05 -8.60 3.12
N ALA A 155 -0.07 -9.07 3.67
CA ALA A 155 -0.32 -10.49 3.86
C ALA A 155 -0.53 -11.22 2.53
N HIS A 156 -1.25 -10.62 1.57
CA HIS A 156 -1.41 -11.18 0.22
C HIS A 156 -0.08 -11.29 -0.51
N VAL A 157 0.77 -10.26 -0.43
CA VAL A 157 2.13 -10.31 -0.99
C VAL A 157 2.97 -11.39 -0.30
N SER A 158 2.93 -11.49 1.02
CA SER A 158 3.65 -12.53 1.78
C SER A 158 3.23 -13.94 1.37
N ASN A 159 1.93 -14.19 1.25
CA ASN A 159 1.41 -15.47 0.80
C ASN A 159 1.89 -15.80 -0.62
N PHE A 160 1.82 -14.86 -1.54
CA PHE A 160 2.34 -15.04 -2.90
C PHE A 160 3.84 -15.39 -2.91
N LEU A 161 4.65 -14.65 -2.15
CA LEU A 161 6.09 -14.91 -2.07
C LEU A 161 6.38 -16.31 -1.48
N ASN A 162 5.62 -16.73 -0.47
CA ASN A 162 5.73 -18.05 0.12
C ASN A 162 5.31 -19.16 -0.86
N ASP A 163 4.17 -19.02 -1.52
CA ASP A 163 3.65 -20.00 -2.47
C ASP A 163 4.57 -20.20 -3.68
N LYS A 164 5.38 -19.20 -4.02
CA LYS A 164 6.40 -19.26 -5.08
C LYS A 164 7.79 -19.64 -4.57
N ASN A 165 7.94 -20.02 -3.31
CA ASN A 165 9.21 -20.35 -2.63
C ASN A 165 10.26 -19.23 -2.71
N LEU A 166 9.83 -17.97 -2.88
CA LEU A 166 10.73 -16.82 -2.99
C LEU A 166 11.31 -16.42 -1.62
N LEU A 167 10.63 -16.78 -0.53
CA LEU A 167 11.11 -16.55 0.85
C LEU A 167 12.18 -17.56 1.30
N ASP A 168 12.37 -18.66 0.57
CA ASP A 168 13.43 -19.64 0.85
C ASP A 168 14.81 -19.15 0.43
N SER A 169 14.87 -18.00 -0.24
CA SER A 169 16.09 -17.31 -0.64
C SER A 169 16.59 -16.34 0.45
N ASN A 170 17.60 -15.54 0.13
CA ASN A 170 18.08 -14.47 1.02
C ASN A 170 17.15 -13.22 1.04
N LEU A 171 16.00 -13.28 0.38
CA LEU A 171 15.04 -12.18 0.34
C LEU A 171 14.50 -11.88 1.75
N LYS A 172 14.56 -10.63 2.14
CA LYS A 172 13.96 -10.15 3.38
C LYS A 172 12.63 -9.46 3.06
N PHE A 173 11.56 -9.93 3.68
CA PHE A 173 10.24 -9.31 3.55
C PHE A 173 9.84 -8.62 4.86
N ARG A 174 9.25 -7.42 4.73
CA ARG A 174 8.66 -6.67 5.86
C ARG A 174 7.36 -6.03 5.41
N SER A 175 6.29 -6.21 6.16
CA SER A 175 5.04 -5.47 5.97
C SER A 175 4.91 -4.37 7.03
N MET A 176 4.61 -3.15 6.57
CA MET A 176 4.26 -2.03 7.44
C MET A 176 2.74 -1.86 7.39
N ILE A 177 2.12 -2.16 8.51
CA ILE A 177 0.66 -2.15 8.71
C ILE A 177 0.33 -1.34 9.97
N LEU A 178 -0.92 -0.99 10.14
CA LEU A 178 -1.40 -0.39 11.39
C LEU A 178 -1.37 -1.43 12.52
N PRO A 179 -1.07 -1.01 13.75
CA PRO A 179 -1.02 -1.92 14.89
C PRO A 179 -2.41 -2.49 15.23
N ASP A 180 -2.43 -3.64 15.90
CA ASP A 180 -3.65 -4.32 16.35
C ASP A 180 -4.30 -3.58 17.53
N LYS A 181 -4.80 -2.38 17.25
CA LYS A 181 -5.55 -1.53 18.19
C LYS A 181 -6.39 -0.50 17.44
N PHE A 182 -7.46 -0.04 18.06
CA PHE A 182 -8.14 1.17 17.63
C PHE A 182 -7.28 2.39 17.97
N ILE A 183 -7.12 3.29 16.99
CA ILE A 183 -6.25 4.46 17.11
C ILE A 183 -7.14 5.68 17.35
N ASP A 184 -6.92 6.35 18.47
CA ASP A 184 -7.67 7.52 18.86
C ASP A 184 -7.49 8.69 17.87
N GLN A 185 -8.45 9.60 17.88
CA GLN A 185 -8.46 10.79 17.04
C GLN A 185 -7.31 11.74 17.40
N ASP A 186 -6.68 12.28 16.38
CA ASP A 186 -5.71 13.37 16.47
C ASP A 186 -5.55 13.98 15.05
N LYS A 187 -4.66 14.95 14.91
CA LYS A 187 -4.21 15.38 13.58
C LYS A 187 -3.51 14.22 12.87
N HIS A 188 -3.74 14.06 11.57
CA HIS A 188 -3.15 12.96 10.80
C HIS A 188 -1.65 12.79 11.06
N GLU A 189 -0.88 13.89 11.05
CA GLU A 189 0.57 13.85 11.27
C GLU A 189 0.94 13.24 12.63
N ASN A 190 0.21 13.61 13.69
CA ASN A 190 0.46 13.07 15.03
C ASN A 190 0.14 11.58 15.10
N MET A 191 -0.97 11.16 14.47
CA MET A 191 -1.37 9.76 14.46
C MET A 191 -0.28 8.89 13.81
N TYR A 192 0.25 9.31 12.65
CA TYR A 192 1.33 8.57 11.98
C TYR A 192 2.65 8.62 12.74
N ASN A 193 3.02 9.76 13.30
CA ASN A 193 4.24 9.89 14.10
C ASN A 193 4.23 8.97 15.33
N CYS A 194 3.09 8.84 16.01
CA CYS A 194 2.93 7.90 17.11
C CYS A 194 3.09 6.43 16.67
N LEU A 195 2.65 6.08 15.47
CA LEU A 195 2.68 4.71 14.97
C LEU A 195 4.06 4.28 14.45
N LEU A 196 4.87 5.21 13.96
CA LEU A 196 6.24 4.93 13.54
C LEU A 196 7.14 4.47 14.71
N TYR A 197 6.80 4.81 15.95
CA TYR A 197 7.45 4.31 17.17
C TYR A 197 7.07 2.88 17.55
N THR A 198 6.05 2.30 16.95
CA THR A 198 5.58 0.93 17.24
C THR A 198 6.17 -0.14 16.32
N SER A 199 6.98 0.23 15.32
CA SER A 199 7.89 -0.73 14.71
C SER A 199 8.84 -1.24 15.80
N PRO A 200 8.97 -2.57 16.03
CA PRO A 200 9.80 -3.08 17.11
C PRO A 200 11.25 -2.62 16.90
N SER A 201 11.62 -1.57 17.59
CA SER A 201 13.02 -1.18 17.72
C SER A 201 13.74 -2.33 18.45
N PRO A 202 14.96 -2.67 18.06
CA PRO A 202 15.79 -3.61 18.83
C PRO A 202 15.91 -3.24 20.32
N ARG A 203 15.56 -2.00 20.69
CA ARG A 203 15.60 -1.49 22.06
C ARG A 203 14.34 -1.84 22.90
N ASP A 204 13.22 -2.23 22.27
CA ASP A 204 11.98 -2.55 22.98
C ASP A 204 11.88 -4.01 23.46
N LYS A 205 12.95 -4.81 23.26
CA LYS A 205 13.03 -6.21 23.74
C LYS A 205 13.32 -6.35 25.24
N HIS A 206 13.41 -5.26 25.98
CA HIS A 206 13.78 -5.26 27.41
C HIS A 206 12.84 -4.40 28.29
N ARG A 207 11.53 -4.42 28.03
CA ARG A 207 10.54 -3.98 29.01
C ARG A 207 9.40 -4.98 29.14
#